data_43ce3d129b33e89eede1b753af8f6fdb
#
_entry.id   43ce3d129b33e89eede1b753af8f6fdb
#
_cell.length_a   1.000
_cell.length_b   1.000
_cell.length_c   1.000
_cell.angle_alpha   90.00
_cell.angle_beta   90.00
_cell.angle_gamma   90.00
#
_symmetry.space_group_name_H-M   'P 1'
#
loop_
_entity.id
_entity.type
_entity.pdbx_description
1 polymer ?
#
loop_
_entity_poly.entity_id
_entity_poly.type
_entity_poly.pdbx_seq_one_letter_code
_entity_poly.pdbx_strand_id
1 'polypeptide(L)'
;MKESIEAMLWDFIVDNNIATEDEVRLVSDINGFNEETMTDIIYARTGLRSYEQCKDEGYSGTDELDRYYCLDEDEEEDEEE
;
A
#
# COMPACT_ATOMS: atom_id res chain seq x y z
N MET A 1 2.86 -9.60 16.61
CA MET A 1 2.34 -10.32 15.45
C MET A 1 2.21 -9.38 14.27
N LYS A 2 2.64 -9.82 13.11
CA LYS A 2 2.63 -8.97 11.94
C LYS A 2 1.34 -9.07 11.18
N GLU A 3 0.87 -7.96 10.68
CA GLU A 3 -0.24 -7.97 9.77
C GLU A 3 0.20 -8.46 8.40
N SER A 4 -0.74 -9.01 7.64
CA SER A 4 -0.44 -9.37 6.27
C SER A 4 -0.29 -8.12 5.43
N ILE A 5 0.37 -8.28 4.27
CA ILE A 5 0.57 -7.14 3.38
C ILE A 5 -0.77 -6.56 2.93
N GLU A 6 -1.74 -7.41 2.67
CA GLU A 6 -3.05 -6.93 2.23
C GLU A 6 -3.74 -6.13 3.32
N ALA A 7 -3.56 -6.51 4.60
CA ALA A 7 -4.14 -5.75 5.69
C ALA A 7 -3.47 -4.39 5.82
N MET A 8 -2.18 -4.35 5.64
CA MET A 8 -1.46 -3.08 5.70
C MET A 8 -1.87 -2.16 4.56
N LEU A 9 -2.06 -2.70 3.39
CA LEU A 9 -2.51 -1.90 2.25
C LEU A 9 -3.94 -1.42 2.44
N TRP A 10 -4.78 -2.24 3.06
CA TRP A 10 -6.14 -1.82 3.41
C TRP A 10 -6.09 -0.54 4.24
N ASP A 11 -5.30 -0.57 5.32
CA ASP A 11 -5.17 0.60 6.17
C ASP A 11 -4.63 1.80 5.40
N PHE A 12 -3.66 1.57 4.54
CA PHE A 12 -3.09 2.64 3.73
C PHE A 12 -4.15 3.27 2.83
N ILE A 13 -4.95 2.45 2.20
CA ILE A 13 -5.98 2.95 1.29
C ILE A 13 -7.02 3.78 2.03
N VAL A 14 -7.46 3.29 3.18
CA VAL A 14 -8.49 3.98 3.95
C VAL A 14 -7.93 5.25 4.58
N ASP A 15 -6.73 5.16 5.14
CA ASP A 15 -6.12 6.31 5.82
C ASP A 15 -5.86 7.47 4.87
N ASN A 16 -5.56 7.18 3.63
CA ASN A 16 -5.27 8.21 2.64
C ASN A 16 -6.50 8.61 1.83
N ASN A 17 -7.66 8.10 2.21
CA ASN A 17 -8.92 8.39 1.51
C ASN A 17 -8.86 8.02 0.04
N ILE A 18 -8.06 7.04 -0.29
CA ILE A 18 -8.02 6.53 -1.66
C ILE A 18 -9.35 5.86 -1.97
N ALA A 19 -9.88 5.10 -1.01
CA ALA A 19 -11.18 4.48 -1.13
C ALA A 19 -11.75 4.34 0.28
N THR A 20 -13.07 4.19 0.37
CA THR A 20 -13.70 3.99 1.67
C THR A 20 -13.53 2.54 2.11
N GLU A 21 -13.68 2.35 3.42
CA GLU A 21 -13.57 1.00 3.96
C GLU A 21 -14.61 0.08 3.36
N ASP A 22 -15.82 0.58 3.18
CA ASP A 22 -16.88 -0.23 2.57
C ASP A 22 -16.52 -0.64 1.15
N GLU A 23 -15.92 0.26 0.41
CA GLU A 23 -15.53 -0.03 -0.96
C GLU A 23 -14.41 -1.07 -1.00
N VAL A 24 -13.43 -0.93 -0.13
CA VAL A 24 -12.34 -1.90 -0.08
C VAL A 24 -12.89 -3.28 0.27
N ARG A 25 -13.81 -3.31 1.23
CA ARG A 25 -14.42 -4.57 1.63
C ARG A 25 -15.19 -5.22 0.50
N LEU A 26 -15.96 -4.41 -0.24
CA LEU A 26 -16.77 -4.94 -1.33
C LEU A 26 -15.88 -5.55 -2.41
N VAL A 27 -14.84 -4.84 -2.79
CA VAL A 27 -13.95 -5.33 -3.83
C VAL A 27 -13.23 -6.59 -3.36
N SER A 28 -12.84 -6.62 -2.09
CA SER A 28 -12.18 -7.79 -1.52
C SER A 28 -13.11 -8.99 -1.50
N ASP A 29 -14.40 -8.77 -1.23
CA ASP A 29 -15.36 -9.86 -1.25
C ASP A 29 -15.52 -10.46 -2.64
N ILE A 30 -15.44 -9.63 -3.65
CA ILE A 30 -15.63 -10.07 -5.02
C ILE A 30 -14.37 -10.72 -5.58
N ASN A 31 -13.22 -10.10 -5.34
CA ASN A 31 -11.98 -10.50 -5.99
C ASN A 31 -11.01 -11.23 -5.07
N GLY A 32 -11.29 -11.26 -3.78
CA GLY A 32 -10.38 -11.88 -2.83
C GLY A 32 -9.58 -10.84 -2.07
N PHE A 33 -9.26 -11.17 -0.83
CA PHE A 33 -8.50 -10.26 0.03
C PHE A 33 -7.02 -10.59 -0.10
N ASN A 34 -6.33 -9.91 -0.99
CA ASN A 34 -4.92 -10.17 -1.24
C ASN A 34 -4.26 -8.89 -1.75
N GLU A 35 -2.94 -8.96 -1.90
CA GLU A 35 -2.16 -7.80 -2.29
C GLU A 35 -2.58 -7.28 -3.66
N GLU A 36 -2.83 -8.17 -4.57
CA GLU A 36 -3.20 -7.77 -5.93
C GLU A 36 -4.48 -6.96 -5.93
N THR A 37 -5.48 -7.42 -5.16
CA THR A 37 -6.74 -6.70 -5.06
C THR A 37 -6.52 -5.29 -4.50
N MET A 38 -5.68 -5.18 -3.49
CA MET A 38 -5.40 -3.88 -2.89
C MET A 38 -4.73 -2.95 -3.88
N THR A 39 -3.76 -3.44 -4.64
CA THR A 39 -3.10 -2.59 -5.63
C THR A 39 -4.04 -2.22 -6.77
N ASP A 40 -4.96 -3.11 -7.12
CA ASP A 40 -5.98 -2.78 -8.12
C ASP A 40 -6.85 -1.61 -7.66
N ILE A 41 -7.22 -1.60 -6.40
CA ILE A 41 -8.02 -0.50 -5.86
C ILE A 41 -7.23 0.81 -5.94
N ILE A 42 -5.96 0.77 -5.57
CA ILE A 42 -5.12 1.96 -5.64
C ILE A 42 -5.06 2.45 -7.08
N TYR A 43 -4.85 1.56 -8.01
CA TYR A 43 -4.76 1.95 -9.41
C TYR A 43 -6.08 2.53 -9.92
N ALA A 44 -7.18 1.92 -9.56
CA ALA A 44 -8.49 2.37 -10.03
C ALA A 44 -8.82 3.76 -9.51
N ARG A 45 -8.32 4.10 -8.33
CA ARG A 45 -8.67 5.36 -7.70
C ARG A 45 -7.66 6.47 -7.94
N THR A 46 -6.39 6.13 -8.07
CA THR A 46 -5.34 7.14 -8.18
C THR A 46 -4.59 7.10 -9.50
N GLY A 47 -4.70 6.00 -10.24
CA GLY A 47 -3.91 5.82 -11.44
C GLY A 47 -2.49 5.37 -11.14
N LEU A 48 -2.15 5.17 -9.87
CA LEU A 48 -0.82 4.76 -9.48
C LEU A 48 -0.79 3.25 -9.31
N ARG A 49 0.29 2.64 -9.73
CA ARG A 49 0.33 1.19 -9.82
C ARG A 49 0.91 0.51 -8.60
N SER A 50 1.58 1.24 -7.75
CA SER A 50 2.26 0.61 -6.63
C SER A 50 2.31 1.57 -5.45
N TYR A 51 2.61 0.98 -4.29
CA TYR A 51 2.80 1.76 -3.08
C TYR A 51 3.93 2.77 -3.24
N GLU A 52 5.00 2.36 -3.93
CA GLU A 52 6.13 3.24 -4.13
C GLU A 52 5.71 4.50 -4.90
N GLN A 53 4.91 4.33 -5.94
CA GLN A 53 4.43 5.47 -6.69
C GLN A 53 3.56 6.38 -5.83
N CYS A 54 2.76 5.79 -4.96
CA CYS A 54 1.95 6.58 -4.05
C CYS A 54 2.82 7.43 -3.14
N LYS A 55 3.90 6.88 -2.64
CA LYS A 55 4.80 7.64 -1.79
C LYS A 55 5.41 8.81 -2.56
N ASP A 56 5.75 8.59 -3.81
CA ASP A 56 6.29 9.66 -4.65
C ASP A 56 5.29 10.79 -4.83
N GLU A 57 4.00 10.44 -4.86
CA GLU A 57 2.96 11.44 -5.04
C GLU A 57 2.58 12.16 -3.75
N GLY A 58 3.12 11.72 -2.63
CA GLY A 58 2.87 12.40 -1.37
C GLY A 58 1.92 11.70 -0.43
N TYR A 59 1.47 10.51 -0.76
CA TYR A 59 0.60 9.77 0.14
C TYR A 59 1.37 9.30 1.36
N SER A 60 0.67 9.23 2.49
CA SER A 60 1.27 8.80 3.74
C SER A 60 1.35 7.28 3.79
N GLY A 61 2.54 6.75 4.07
CA GLY A 61 2.70 5.32 4.24
C GLY A 61 3.02 4.98 5.67
N THR A 62 3.37 3.73 5.89
CA THR A 62 3.78 3.26 7.21
C THR A 62 5.17 2.66 7.11
N ASP A 63 5.83 2.58 8.27
CA ASP A 63 7.16 1.98 8.33
C ASP A 63 7.13 0.53 7.86
N GLU A 64 6.07 -0.18 8.21
CA GLU A 64 5.98 -1.58 7.84
C GLU A 64 5.88 -1.75 6.33
N LEU A 65 5.09 -0.92 5.67
CA LEU A 65 4.98 -0.98 4.23
C LEU A 65 6.29 -0.57 3.57
N ASP A 66 6.95 0.44 4.11
CA ASP A 66 8.24 0.85 3.59
C ASP A 66 9.24 -0.30 3.64
N ARG A 67 9.25 -1.04 4.73
CA ARG A 67 10.17 -2.16 4.86
C ARG A 67 9.81 -3.29 3.91
N TYR A 68 8.53 -3.55 3.77
CA TYR A 68 8.08 -4.64 2.90
C TYR A 68 8.53 -4.38 1.46
N TYR A 69 8.43 -3.14 1.01
CA TYR A 69 8.79 -2.79 -0.36
C TYR A 69 10.21 -2.27 -0.48
N CYS A 70 10.99 -2.36 0.59
CA CYS A 70 12.39 -1.93 0.58
C CYS A 70 12.53 -0.45 0.27
N LEU A 71 11.68 0.35 0.85
CA LEU A 71 11.71 1.79 0.64
C LEU A 71 12.29 2.54 1.83
N ASP A 72 12.83 1.83 2.82
CA ASP A 72 13.47 2.47 3.96
C ASP A 72 14.63 3.30 3.49
N GLU A 73 14.72 4.52 3.98
CA GLU A 73 15.78 5.41 3.55
C GLU A 73 17.03 5.27 4.35
N ASP A 74 16.97 4.51 5.39
CA ASP A 74 18.15 4.34 6.20
C ASP A 74 19.25 3.68 5.49
N GLU A 75 19.03 3.22 4.54
CA GLU A 75 19.92 2.51 3.98
C GLU A 75 20.92 3.05 3.25
N GLU A 76 21.01 3.55 3.55
CA GLU A 76 21.88 3.76 3.08
C GLU A 76 22.78 3.32 2.68
N GLU A 77 22.78 3.41 2.71
CA GLU A 77 23.64 3.02 2.55
C GLU A 77 24.29 2.51 1.99
N ASP A 78 24.39 2.56 1.86
CA ASP A 78 25.15 2.07 1.52
C ASP A 78 25.73 1.76 0.78
N GLU A 79 25.72 1.84 0.65
CA GLU A 79 26.43 1.57 0.12
C GLU A 79 27.11 1.31 -0.40
N GLU A 80 27.22 1.34 -0.36
CA GLU A 80 28.06 1.09 -0.71
C GLU A 80 28.59 0.73 -1.20
N GLU A 81 28.63 0.76 -1.16
CA GLU A 81 29.37 0.41 -1.52
C GLU A 81 29.81 0.19 -1.92
#